data_2525e53139ee2e8923114c5773f61467
#
_entry.id   2525e53139ee2e8923114c5773f61467
#
_cell.length_a   1.000
_cell.length_b   1.000
_cell.length_c   1.000
_cell.angle_alpha   90.00
_cell.angle_beta   90.00
_cell.angle_gamma   90.00
#
_symmetry.space_group_name_H-M   'P 1'
#
loop_
_entity.id
_entity.type
_entity.pdbx_description
1 polymer ?
#
loop_
_entity_poly.entity_id
_entity_poly.type
_entity_poly.pdbx_seq_one_letter_code
_entity_poly.pdbx_strand_id
1 'polypeptide(L)'
;LTSRGQIIRAAFLVFLVYIGASMIVEWGHEGAISRGYWIQLFLYGVNLIFLMFSYIFAFIVERIFGYVSSVRLVELSDTNMPLLQELSEIAPGTFQHSYQVSILATAAATKIGADAQLIRTGALYHDIGKMLHPEFFTENSAANNPHKYLTYHESARAIIRHVLDGITLAQKHSLPDPVIEFIRTHHGRSTTRYFYNSYSNEHPDEVVDPEPFTYPGPNP
;
A
#
# COMPACT_ATOMS: atom_id res chain seq x y z
N LEU A 1 -3.21 -1.02 18.19
CA LEU A 1 -4.15 -0.12 17.50
C LEU A 1 -3.72 -0.08 16.04
N THR A 2 -4.35 -0.93 15.21
CA THR A 2 -3.93 -1.20 13.83
C THR A 2 -4.78 -0.47 12.77
N SER A 3 -5.85 0.21 13.16
CA SER A 3 -6.66 1.00 12.22
C SER A 3 -7.08 2.33 12.81
N ARG A 4 -7.33 3.30 11.91
CA ARG A 4 -7.80 4.66 12.28
C ARG A 4 -9.08 4.64 13.11
N GLY A 5 -10.03 3.76 12.78
CA GLY A 5 -11.26 3.61 13.55
C GLY A 5 -11.05 3.07 14.98
N GLN A 6 -9.98 2.29 15.21
CA GLN A 6 -9.65 1.81 16.55
C GLN A 6 -9.09 2.93 17.43
N ILE A 7 -8.30 3.86 16.86
CA ILE A 7 -7.75 5.01 17.61
C ILE A 7 -8.90 5.91 18.09
N ILE A 8 -9.86 6.21 17.22
CA ILE A 8 -11.02 7.04 17.57
C ILE A 8 -11.86 6.36 18.67
N ARG A 9 -12.13 5.05 18.52
CA ARG A 9 -12.87 4.29 19.56
C ARG A 9 -12.13 4.25 20.88
N ALA A 10 -10.81 4.05 20.86
CA ALA A 10 -9.97 4.06 22.06
C ALA A 10 -9.99 5.43 22.74
N ALA A 11 -9.87 6.52 22.00
CA ALA A 11 -9.95 7.88 22.52
C ALA A 11 -11.31 8.14 23.21
N PHE A 12 -12.39 7.70 22.59
CA PHE A 12 -13.74 7.84 23.18
C PHE A 12 -13.90 6.99 24.45
N LEU A 13 -13.40 5.75 24.45
CA LEU A 13 -13.41 4.90 25.65
C LEU A 13 -12.59 5.50 26.80
N VAL A 14 -11.40 6.01 26.51
CA VAL A 14 -10.58 6.71 27.50
C VAL A 14 -11.31 7.91 28.07
N PHE A 15 -11.98 8.71 27.23
CA PHE A 15 -12.80 9.84 27.65
C PHE A 15 -13.91 9.41 28.60
N LEU A 16 -14.65 8.33 28.30
CA LEU A 16 -15.69 7.80 29.17
C LEU A 16 -15.14 7.30 30.52
N VAL A 17 -13.97 6.65 30.51
CA VAL A 17 -13.28 6.21 31.73
C VAL A 17 -12.89 7.41 32.59
N TYR A 18 -12.36 8.48 32.00
CA TYR A 18 -12.04 9.71 32.74
C TYR A 18 -13.28 10.36 33.38
N ILE A 19 -14.40 10.42 32.66
CA ILE A 19 -15.67 10.92 33.21
C ILE A 19 -16.10 10.07 34.41
N GLY A 20 -16.13 8.75 34.24
CA GLY A 20 -16.56 7.84 35.31
C GLY A 20 -15.66 7.91 36.53
N ALA A 21 -14.35 7.88 36.34
CA ALA A 21 -13.38 7.97 37.41
C ALA A 21 -13.47 9.31 38.17
N SER A 22 -13.55 10.43 37.45
CA SER A 22 -13.68 11.75 38.08
C SER A 22 -15.00 11.90 38.84
N MET A 23 -16.08 11.31 38.37
CA MET A 23 -17.37 11.31 39.04
C MET A 23 -17.32 10.53 40.38
N ILE A 24 -16.66 9.38 40.39
CA ILE A 24 -16.46 8.57 41.62
C ILE A 24 -15.62 9.33 42.66
N VAL A 25 -14.54 9.95 42.21
CA VAL A 25 -13.66 10.73 43.11
C VAL A 25 -14.38 11.92 43.71
N GLU A 26 -15.10 12.69 42.87
CA GLU A 26 -15.85 13.86 43.32
C GLU A 26 -16.92 13.47 44.36
N TRP A 27 -17.70 12.41 44.08
CA TRP A 27 -18.73 11.92 44.98
C TRP A 27 -18.15 11.42 46.29
N GLY A 28 -16.98 10.79 46.25
CA GLY A 28 -16.27 10.28 47.45
C GLY A 28 -15.69 11.40 48.36
N HIS A 29 -15.34 12.55 47.76
CA HIS A 29 -14.78 13.68 48.53
C HIS A 29 -15.79 14.66 49.04
N GLU A 30 -16.79 15.03 48.22
CA GLU A 30 -17.72 16.13 48.57
C GLU A 30 -19.16 15.66 48.81
N GLY A 31 -19.48 14.39 48.54
CA GLY A 31 -20.86 13.84 48.71
C GLY A 31 -21.87 14.45 47.74
N ALA A 32 -21.43 15.38 46.86
CA ALA A 32 -22.25 16.06 45.87
C ALA A 32 -21.39 16.53 44.70
N ILE A 33 -21.99 16.77 43.52
CA ILE A 33 -21.29 17.27 42.34
C ILE A 33 -21.01 18.76 42.50
N SER A 34 -19.73 19.16 42.58
CA SER A 34 -19.33 20.55 42.72
C SER A 34 -19.36 21.32 41.37
N ARG A 35 -19.27 22.64 41.46
CA ARG A 35 -19.14 23.51 40.27
C ARG A 35 -17.79 23.24 39.54
N GLY A 36 -16.75 22.85 40.28
CA GLY A 36 -15.45 22.49 39.77
C GLY A 36 -15.50 21.28 38.85
N TYR A 37 -16.33 20.29 39.16
CA TYR A 37 -16.52 19.09 38.36
C TYR A 37 -16.99 19.42 36.93
N TRP A 38 -17.93 20.37 36.75
CA TRP A 38 -18.41 20.78 35.43
C TRP A 38 -17.32 21.44 34.58
N ILE A 39 -16.41 22.20 35.21
CA ILE A 39 -15.24 22.77 34.53
C ILE A 39 -14.30 21.67 34.08
N GLN A 40 -14.10 20.65 34.92
CA GLN A 40 -13.23 19.51 34.62
C GLN A 40 -13.81 18.67 33.46
N LEU A 41 -15.11 18.42 33.42
CA LEU A 41 -15.78 17.76 32.30
C LEU A 41 -15.64 18.54 31.00
N PHE A 42 -15.80 19.86 31.06
CA PHE A 42 -15.58 20.71 29.90
C PHE A 42 -14.15 20.58 29.37
N LEU A 43 -13.14 20.58 30.25
CA LEU A 43 -11.74 20.41 29.86
C LEU A 43 -11.47 19.03 29.26
N TYR A 44 -12.10 17.97 29.75
CA TYR A 44 -12.01 16.64 29.13
C TYR A 44 -12.62 16.62 27.74
N GLY A 45 -13.74 17.31 27.53
CA GLY A 45 -14.35 17.49 26.20
C GLY A 45 -13.42 18.23 25.24
N VAL A 46 -12.80 19.31 25.70
CA VAL A 46 -11.82 20.09 24.94
C VAL A 46 -10.61 19.19 24.56
N ASN A 47 -10.10 18.41 25.50
CA ASN A 47 -8.99 17.47 25.23
C ASN A 47 -9.37 16.42 24.16
N LEU A 48 -10.58 15.88 24.19
CA LEU A 48 -11.06 14.96 23.18
C LEU A 48 -11.09 15.61 21.79
N ILE A 49 -11.57 16.87 21.72
CA ILE A 49 -11.57 17.65 20.46
C ILE A 49 -10.15 17.86 19.95
N PHE A 50 -9.20 18.26 20.82
CA PHE A 50 -7.79 18.41 20.42
C PHE A 50 -7.17 17.11 19.95
N LEU A 51 -7.50 15.99 20.59
CA LEU A 51 -7.03 14.67 20.16
C LEU A 51 -7.55 14.29 18.78
N MET A 52 -8.82 14.58 18.50
CA MET A 52 -9.38 14.39 17.16
C MET A 52 -8.76 15.34 16.13
N PHE A 53 -8.49 16.59 16.53
CA PHE A 53 -7.86 17.57 15.67
C PHE A 53 -6.41 17.21 15.33
N SER A 54 -5.66 16.71 16.32
CA SER A 54 -4.27 16.25 16.10
C SER A 54 -4.20 15.13 15.06
N TYR A 55 -5.22 14.29 15.01
CA TYR A 55 -5.34 13.24 14.01
C TYR A 55 -5.58 13.78 12.59
N ILE A 56 -6.47 14.77 12.44
CA ILE A 56 -6.70 15.46 11.17
C ILE A 56 -5.43 16.20 10.74
N PHE A 57 -4.75 16.82 11.70
CA PHE A 57 -3.49 17.54 11.46
C PHE A 57 -2.38 16.59 10.98
N ALA A 58 -2.24 15.41 11.58
CA ALA A 58 -1.30 14.39 11.13
C ALA A 58 -1.56 13.99 9.66
N PHE A 59 -2.83 13.79 9.29
CA PHE A 59 -3.20 13.51 7.90
C PHE A 59 -2.82 14.63 6.92
N ILE A 60 -3.01 15.90 7.33
CA ILE A 60 -2.62 17.06 6.52
C ILE A 60 -1.09 17.11 6.34
N VAL A 61 -0.34 16.87 7.42
CA VAL A 61 1.14 16.82 7.39
C VAL A 61 1.63 15.69 6.48
N GLU A 62 1.07 14.48 6.61
CA GLU A 62 1.38 13.35 5.71
C GLU A 62 1.20 13.74 4.24
N ARG A 63 0.09 14.42 3.92
CA ARG A 63 -0.24 14.81 2.55
C ARG A 63 0.65 15.94 2.01
N ILE A 64 1.03 16.92 2.83
CA ILE A 64 1.87 18.06 2.41
C ILE A 64 3.32 17.64 2.23
N PHE A 65 3.85 16.82 3.12
CA PHE A 65 5.27 16.44 3.14
C PHE A 65 5.56 15.11 2.45
N GLY A 66 4.54 14.41 1.94
CA GLY A 66 4.71 13.12 1.28
C GLY A 66 5.15 11.98 2.22
N TYR A 67 5.07 12.19 3.54
CA TYR A 67 5.33 11.14 4.51
C TYR A 67 4.16 10.19 4.60
N VAL A 68 4.47 8.93 4.88
CA VAL A 68 3.47 7.93 5.19
C VAL A 68 3.69 7.40 6.60
N SER A 69 2.66 7.45 7.45
CA SER A 69 2.77 6.95 8.81
C SER A 69 2.81 5.44 8.85
N SER A 70 3.49 4.89 9.86
CA SER A 70 3.51 3.43 10.12
C SER A 70 2.10 2.86 10.31
N VAL A 71 1.17 3.64 10.88
CA VAL A 71 -0.24 3.23 11.02
C VAL A 71 -0.90 3.06 9.65
N ARG A 72 -0.66 3.98 8.72
CA ARG A 72 -1.19 3.91 7.36
C ARG A 72 -0.60 2.73 6.58
N LEU A 73 0.70 2.48 6.74
CA LEU A 73 1.35 1.31 6.11
C LEU A 73 0.81 -0.01 6.66
N VAL A 74 0.60 -0.12 7.97
CA VAL A 74 -0.01 -1.31 8.60
C VAL A 74 -1.43 -1.53 8.07
N GLU A 75 -2.24 -0.46 7.97
CA GLU A 75 -3.58 -0.53 7.40
C GLU A 75 -3.56 -1.02 5.94
N LEU A 76 -2.68 -0.44 5.11
CA LEU A 76 -2.53 -0.82 3.70
C LEU A 76 -2.00 -2.26 3.52
N SER A 77 -1.22 -2.77 4.47
CA SER A 77 -0.71 -4.15 4.42
C SER A 77 -1.71 -5.22 4.91
N ASP A 78 -2.92 -4.81 5.31
CA ASP A 78 -4.02 -5.74 5.58
C ASP A 78 -4.56 -6.30 4.26
N THR A 79 -4.50 -7.62 4.10
CA THR A 79 -4.98 -8.31 2.90
C THR A 79 -6.50 -8.20 2.68
N ASN A 80 -7.24 -7.70 3.68
CA ASN A 80 -8.66 -7.37 3.55
C ASN A 80 -8.91 -5.97 2.93
N MET A 81 -7.86 -5.23 2.60
CA MET A 81 -8.04 -3.97 1.86
C MET A 81 -8.71 -4.21 0.51
N PRO A 82 -9.69 -3.37 0.12
CA PRO A 82 -10.51 -3.61 -1.08
C PRO A 82 -9.68 -3.86 -2.34
N LEU A 83 -8.61 -3.10 -2.57
CA LEU A 83 -7.76 -3.25 -3.75
C LEU A 83 -6.97 -4.57 -3.74
N LEU A 84 -6.54 -5.06 -2.57
CA LEU A 84 -5.87 -6.36 -2.45
C LEU A 84 -6.86 -7.53 -2.57
N GLN A 85 -8.09 -7.36 -2.13
CA GLN A 85 -9.16 -8.32 -2.36
C GLN A 85 -9.49 -8.42 -3.86
N GLU A 86 -9.65 -7.27 -4.54
CA GLU A 86 -9.87 -7.21 -5.98
C GLU A 86 -8.71 -7.89 -6.74
N LEU A 87 -7.45 -7.63 -6.33
CA LEU A 87 -6.28 -8.33 -6.88
C LEU A 87 -6.37 -9.84 -6.68
N SER A 88 -6.80 -10.31 -5.51
CA SER A 88 -6.92 -11.74 -5.21
C SER A 88 -8.01 -12.45 -6.02
N GLU A 89 -9.06 -11.73 -6.40
CA GLU A 89 -10.18 -12.25 -7.20
C GLU A 89 -9.85 -12.26 -8.69
N ILE A 90 -9.26 -11.16 -9.22
CA ILE A 90 -9.02 -10.99 -10.65
C ILE A 90 -7.71 -11.66 -11.09
N ALA A 91 -6.65 -11.55 -10.28
CA ALA A 91 -5.32 -12.05 -10.58
C ALA A 91 -4.72 -12.82 -9.38
N PRO A 92 -5.29 -14.00 -9.03
CA PRO A 92 -4.93 -14.75 -7.83
C PRO A 92 -3.46 -15.18 -7.80
N GLY A 93 -2.87 -15.51 -8.95
CA GLY A 93 -1.46 -15.86 -9.05
C GLY A 93 -0.55 -14.68 -8.71
N THR A 94 -0.87 -13.49 -9.23
CA THR A 94 -0.16 -12.25 -8.90
C THR A 94 -0.31 -11.89 -7.42
N PHE A 95 -1.49 -12.02 -6.84
CA PHE A 95 -1.70 -11.80 -5.40
C PHE A 95 -0.83 -12.73 -4.56
N GLN A 96 -0.83 -14.03 -4.88
CA GLN A 96 -0.01 -15.02 -4.18
C GLN A 96 1.49 -14.72 -4.29
N HIS A 97 1.95 -14.34 -5.48
CA HIS A 97 3.32 -13.90 -5.71
C HIS A 97 3.68 -12.69 -4.84
N SER A 98 2.89 -11.61 -4.94
CA SER A 98 3.11 -10.38 -4.18
C SER A 98 3.12 -10.61 -2.67
N TYR A 99 2.23 -11.48 -2.19
CA TYR A 99 2.19 -11.86 -0.77
C TYR A 99 3.46 -12.57 -0.33
N GLN A 100 3.96 -13.54 -1.10
CA GLN A 100 5.20 -14.26 -0.79
C GLN A 100 6.42 -13.32 -0.84
N VAL A 101 6.51 -12.47 -1.88
CA VAL A 101 7.57 -11.45 -2.00
C VAL A 101 7.53 -10.51 -0.80
N SER A 102 6.34 -10.09 -0.35
CA SER A 102 6.21 -9.21 0.82
C SER A 102 6.77 -9.83 2.10
N ILE A 103 6.57 -11.13 2.32
CA ILE A 103 7.13 -11.85 3.48
C ILE A 103 8.66 -11.89 3.42
N LEU A 104 9.22 -12.30 2.27
CA LEU A 104 10.66 -12.43 2.09
C LEU A 104 11.37 -11.08 2.17
N ALA A 105 10.83 -10.07 1.49
CA ALA A 105 11.38 -8.71 1.50
C ALA A 105 11.32 -8.08 2.90
N THR A 106 10.23 -8.30 3.66
CA THR A 106 10.11 -7.85 5.05
C THR A 106 11.18 -8.48 5.95
N ALA A 107 11.41 -9.79 5.80
CA ALA A 107 12.44 -10.50 6.57
C ALA A 107 13.84 -9.97 6.25
N ALA A 108 14.14 -9.71 4.99
CA ALA A 108 15.40 -9.11 4.56
C ALA A 108 15.56 -7.69 5.10
N ALA A 109 14.53 -6.83 4.95
CA ALA A 109 14.51 -5.46 5.44
C ALA A 109 14.79 -5.37 6.95
N THR A 110 14.16 -6.24 7.74
CA THR A 110 14.38 -6.32 9.18
C THR A 110 15.85 -6.64 9.51
N LYS A 111 16.48 -7.52 8.75
CA LYS A 111 17.89 -7.89 8.98
C LYS A 111 18.88 -6.77 8.70
N ILE A 112 18.59 -5.90 7.74
CA ILE A 112 19.46 -4.76 7.37
C ILE A 112 19.05 -3.44 8.05
N GLY A 113 18.01 -3.44 8.90
CA GLY A 113 17.52 -2.24 9.58
C GLY A 113 16.78 -1.24 8.66
N ALA A 114 16.24 -1.70 7.53
CA ALA A 114 15.41 -0.89 6.65
C ALA A 114 13.96 -0.82 7.16
N ASP A 115 13.14 0.07 6.57
CA ASP A 115 11.71 0.18 6.90
C ASP A 115 10.94 -1.06 6.41
N ALA A 116 10.88 -2.07 7.28
CA ALA A 116 10.24 -3.34 7.00
C ALA A 116 8.74 -3.21 6.67
N GLN A 117 8.06 -2.20 7.27
CA GLN A 117 6.63 -2.01 7.04
C GLN A 117 6.36 -1.36 5.68
N LEU A 118 7.18 -0.39 5.28
CA LEU A 118 7.11 0.22 3.95
C LEU A 118 7.41 -0.83 2.86
N ILE A 119 8.46 -1.62 3.05
CA ILE A 119 8.86 -2.68 2.11
C ILE A 119 7.76 -3.74 1.98
N ARG A 120 7.16 -4.16 3.11
CA ARG A 120 6.02 -5.09 3.10
C ARG A 120 4.86 -4.55 2.27
N THR A 121 4.47 -3.30 2.53
CA THR A 121 3.36 -2.66 1.85
C THR A 121 3.67 -2.48 0.36
N GLY A 122 4.84 -1.92 0.02
CA GLY A 122 5.27 -1.75 -1.37
C GLY A 122 5.27 -3.06 -2.16
N ALA A 123 5.78 -4.14 -1.55
CA ALA A 123 5.80 -5.47 -2.16
C ALA A 123 4.40 -6.07 -2.38
N LEU A 124 3.40 -5.76 -1.52
CA LEU A 124 2.02 -6.21 -1.74
C LEU A 124 1.38 -5.56 -2.96
N TYR A 125 1.74 -4.31 -3.27
CA TYR A 125 1.10 -3.53 -4.33
C TYR A 125 1.93 -3.42 -5.62
N HIS A 126 3.20 -3.90 -5.65
CA HIS A 126 4.10 -3.64 -6.78
C HIS A 126 3.55 -4.07 -8.14
N ASP A 127 2.74 -5.11 -8.17
CA ASP A 127 2.22 -5.77 -9.36
C ASP A 127 0.71 -5.59 -9.60
N ILE A 128 0.04 -4.64 -8.91
CA ILE A 128 -1.42 -4.48 -9.01
C ILE A 128 -1.91 -4.18 -10.42
N GLY A 129 -1.07 -3.60 -11.28
CA GLY A 129 -1.42 -3.32 -12.67
C GLY A 129 -1.70 -4.55 -13.53
N LYS A 130 -1.22 -5.72 -13.11
CA LYS A 130 -1.50 -7.00 -13.78
C LYS A 130 -3.00 -7.38 -13.73
N MET A 131 -3.78 -6.77 -12.81
CA MET A 131 -5.24 -6.97 -12.76
C MET A 131 -5.96 -6.55 -14.03
N LEU A 132 -5.44 -5.55 -14.77
CA LEU A 132 -6.13 -5.06 -15.96
C LEU A 132 -6.05 -6.04 -17.13
N HIS A 133 -5.01 -6.87 -17.16
CA HIS A 133 -4.76 -7.84 -18.23
C HIS A 133 -4.10 -9.10 -17.65
N PRO A 134 -4.76 -9.84 -16.72
CA PRO A 134 -4.14 -10.97 -16.02
C PRO A 134 -3.76 -12.12 -16.95
N GLU A 135 -4.44 -12.23 -18.10
CA GLU A 135 -4.21 -13.27 -19.12
C GLU A 135 -2.83 -13.24 -19.75
N PHE A 136 -2.12 -12.09 -19.72
CA PHE A 136 -0.75 -11.98 -20.22
C PHE A 136 0.31 -12.49 -19.26
N PHE A 137 -0.05 -12.80 -18.02
CA PHE A 137 0.90 -13.21 -16.98
C PHE A 137 0.71 -14.69 -16.65
N THR A 138 1.78 -15.45 -16.78
CA THR A 138 1.77 -16.92 -16.67
C THR A 138 1.27 -17.43 -15.34
N GLU A 139 1.49 -16.69 -14.27
CA GLU A 139 1.01 -17.01 -12.93
C GLU A 139 -0.53 -16.95 -12.80
N ASN A 140 -1.22 -16.23 -13.70
CA ASN A 140 -2.68 -16.13 -13.72
C ASN A 140 -3.31 -16.94 -14.87
N SER A 141 -2.52 -17.34 -15.87
CA SER A 141 -3.00 -17.94 -17.11
C SER A 141 -2.80 -19.47 -17.08
N ALA A 142 -3.89 -20.22 -16.93
CA ALA A 142 -3.80 -21.69 -16.83
C ALA A 142 -3.77 -22.42 -18.19
N ALA A 143 -4.36 -21.91 -19.27
CA ALA A 143 -4.57 -22.68 -20.49
C ALA A 143 -4.34 -21.93 -21.82
N ASN A 144 -4.55 -20.63 -21.87
CA ASN A 144 -4.41 -19.83 -23.11
C ASN A 144 -3.29 -18.81 -22.93
N ASN A 145 -2.19 -19.00 -23.69
CA ASN A 145 -1.14 -18.00 -23.77
C ASN A 145 -1.44 -17.02 -24.91
N PRO A 146 -1.91 -15.78 -24.62
CA PRO A 146 -2.26 -14.81 -25.66
C PRO A 146 -1.05 -14.35 -26.46
N HIS A 147 0.17 -14.46 -25.92
CA HIS A 147 1.41 -14.13 -26.61
C HIS A 147 1.66 -14.94 -27.89
N LYS A 148 0.99 -16.10 -28.05
CA LYS A 148 1.08 -16.90 -29.29
C LYS A 148 0.55 -16.18 -30.53
N TYR A 149 -0.31 -15.18 -30.33
CA TYR A 149 -0.96 -14.42 -31.42
C TYR A 149 -0.40 -13.01 -31.59
N LEU A 150 0.63 -12.67 -30.81
CA LEU A 150 1.26 -11.36 -30.81
C LEU A 150 2.70 -11.45 -31.30
N THR A 151 3.19 -10.39 -31.89
CA THR A 151 4.62 -10.21 -32.13
C THR A 151 5.38 -10.06 -30.80
N TYR A 152 6.70 -10.27 -30.81
CA TYR A 152 7.54 -10.09 -29.62
C TYR A 152 7.46 -8.66 -29.06
N HIS A 153 7.37 -7.65 -29.93
CA HIS A 153 7.20 -6.25 -29.54
C HIS A 153 5.85 -5.98 -28.87
N GLU A 154 4.78 -6.53 -29.42
CA GLU A 154 3.43 -6.41 -28.82
C GLU A 154 3.37 -7.11 -27.47
N SER A 155 3.97 -8.29 -27.37
CA SER A 155 4.07 -9.06 -26.12
C SER A 155 4.86 -8.32 -25.05
N ALA A 156 6.02 -7.77 -25.41
CA ALA A 156 6.83 -6.95 -24.51
C ALA A 156 6.06 -5.72 -24.01
N ARG A 157 5.38 -5.02 -24.92
CA ARG A 157 4.54 -3.85 -24.59
C ARG A 157 3.40 -4.21 -23.65
N ALA A 158 2.72 -5.35 -23.88
CA ALA A 158 1.65 -5.84 -23.00
C ALA A 158 2.17 -6.11 -21.58
N ILE A 159 3.35 -6.73 -21.47
CA ILE A 159 3.98 -6.98 -20.16
C ILE A 159 4.42 -5.67 -19.49
N ILE A 160 5.15 -4.79 -20.20
CA ILE A 160 5.68 -3.54 -19.64
C ILE A 160 4.56 -2.62 -19.14
N ARG A 161 3.41 -2.64 -19.82
CA ARG A 161 2.29 -1.76 -19.53
C ARG A 161 1.74 -1.89 -18.11
N HIS A 162 1.88 -3.06 -17.44
CA HIS A 162 1.37 -3.23 -16.08
C HIS A 162 1.94 -2.21 -15.08
N VAL A 163 3.15 -1.70 -15.32
CA VAL A 163 3.76 -0.67 -14.45
C VAL A 163 2.94 0.62 -14.52
N LEU A 164 2.62 1.10 -15.73
CA LEU A 164 1.83 2.33 -15.92
C LEU A 164 0.38 2.14 -15.45
N ASP A 165 -0.20 1.00 -15.75
CA ASP A 165 -1.54 0.61 -15.31
C ASP A 165 -1.61 0.52 -13.78
N GLY A 166 -0.58 -0.04 -13.15
CA GLY A 166 -0.44 -0.11 -11.69
C GLY A 166 -0.34 1.26 -11.04
N ILE A 167 0.46 2.17 -11.59
CA ILE A 167 0.55 3.56 -11.11
C ILE A 167 -0.82 4.24 -11.18
N THR A 168 -1.53 4.07 -12.31
CA THR A 168 -2.87 4.67 -12.51
C THR A 168 -3.88 4.13 -11.49
N LEU A 169 -3.88 2.81 -11.25
CA LEU A 169 -4.72 2.18 -10.24
C LEU A 169 -4.38 2.67 -8.83
N ALA A 170 -3.10 2.74 -8.49
CA ALA A 170 -2.63 3.19 -7.19
C ALA A 170 -3.07 4.64 -6.90
N GLN A 171 -2.95 5.52 -7.88
CA GLN A 171 -3.40 6.92 -7.80
C GLN A 171 -4.93 7.01 -7.61
N LYS A 172 -5.69 6.24 -8.39
CA LYS A 172 -7.16 6.17 -8.28
C LYS A 172 -7.60 5.74 -6.88
N HIS A 173 -6.86 4.82 -6.25
CA HIS A 173 -7.14 4.34 -4.90
C HIS A 173 -6.42 5.13 -3.80
N SER A 174 -5.81 6.27 -4.13
CA SER A 174 -5.13 7.16 -3.19
C SER A 174 -4.06 6.46 -2.35
N LEU A 175 -3.29 5.57 -2.98
CA LEU A 175 -2.11 5.00 -2.34
C LEU A 175 -1.04 6.09 -2.16
N PRO A 176 -0.26 6.04 -1.08
CA PRO A 176 0.81 7.01 -0.83
C PRO A 176 1.93 6.91 -1.88
N ASP A 177 2.55 8.06 -2.23
CA ASP A 177 3.63 8.12 -3.19
C ASP A 177 4.78 7.12 -2.92
N PRO A 178 5.24 6.91 -1.66
CA PRO A 178 6.27 5.91 -1.38
C PRO A 178 5.88 4.47 -1.78
N VAL A 179 4.57 4.13 -1.76
CA VAL A 179 4.09 2.82 -2.24
C VAL A 179 4.02 2.79 -3.77
N ILE A 180 3.62 3.91 -4.40
CA ILE A 180 3.60 4.04 -5.87
C ILE A 180 5.01 3.92 -6.45
N GLU A 181 6.04 4.39 -5.73
CA GLU A 181 7.44 4.23 -6.17
C GLU A 181 7.85 2.75 -6.30
N PHE A 182 7.37 1.85 -5.45
CA PHE A 182 7.61 0.41 -5.64
C PHE A 182 7.02 -0.09 -6.96
N ILE A 183 5.81 0.34 -7.32
CA ILE A 183 5.19 -0.02 -8.60
C ILE A 183 6.02 0.53 -9.76
N ARG A 184 6.50 1.76 -9.65
CA ARG A 184 7.26 2.45 -10.71
C ARG A 184 8.63 1.84 -10.93
N THR A 185 9.33 1.41 -9.86
CA THR A 185 10.77 1.13 -9.89
C THR A 185 11.14 -0.34 -9.80
N HIS A 186 10.22 -1.25 -9.43
CA HIS A 186 10.55 -2.65 -9.16
C HIS A 186 11.21 -3.41 -10.34
N HIS A 187 10.97 -2.98 -11.56
CA HIS A 187 11.67 -3.49 -12.73
C HIS A 187 12.87 -2.62 -13.15
N GLY A 188 12.99 -1.39 -12.64
CA GLY A 188 13.99 -0.43 -13.06
C GLY A 188 13.97 -0.21 -14.56
N ARG A 189 15.13 -0.33 -15.18
CA ARG A 189 15.33 -0.31 -16.64
C ARG A 189 15.72 -1.69 -17.19
N SER A 190 15.25 -2.75 -16.58
CA SER A 190 15.47 -4.10 -17.10
C SER A 190 14.70 -4.33 -18.41
N THR A 191 15.11 -5.34 -19.16
CA THR A 191 14.43 -5.75 -20.38
C THR A 191 13.51 -6.94 -20.14
N THR A 192 12.45 -7.07 -20.92
CA THR A 192 11.63 -8.28 -21.05
C THR A 192 12.41 -9.35 -21.80
N ARG A 193 13.39 -9.95 -21.09
CA ARG A 193 14.46 -10.78 -21.68
C ARG A 193 13.98 -11.90 -22.59
N TYR A 194 12.86 -12.54 -22.26
CA TYR A 194 12.34 -13.60 -23.09
C TYR A 194 12.00 -13.10 -24.51
N PHE A 195 11.24 -12.03 -24.62
CA PHE A 195 10.84 -11.48 -25.92
C PHE A 195 12.02 -10.85 -26.66
N TYR A 196 12.89 -10.13 -25.96
CA TYR A 196 14.10 -9.57 -26.56
C TYR A 196 15.01 -10.66 -27.15
N ASN A 197 15.31 -11.71 -26.35
CA ASN A 197 16.18 -12.78 -26.82
C ASN A 197 15.53 -13.59 -27.95
N SER A 198 14.22 -13.84 -27.89
CA SER A 198 13.51 -14.56 -28.95
C SER A 198 13.56 -13.78 -30.27
N TYR A 199 13.30 -12.48 -30.21
CA TYR A 199 13.39 -11.60 -31.39
C TYR A 199 14.83 -11.56 -31.94
N SER A 200 15.84 -11.39 -31.08
CA SER A 200 17.24 -11.37 -31.50
C SER A 200 17.70 -12.68 -32.13
N ASN A 201 17.22 -13.82 -31.62
CA ASN A 201 17.56 -15.13 -32.20
C ASN A 201 16.92 -15.38 -33.57
N GLU A 202 15.75 -14.78 -33.85
CA GLU A 202 15.12 -14.84 -35.17
C GLU A 202 15.74 -13.87 -36.18
N HIS A 203 16.50 -12.85 -35.70
CA HIS A 203 17.15 -11.83 -36.52
C HIS A 203 18.66 -11.74 -36.21
N PRO A 204 19.41 -12.82 -36.43
CA PRO A 204 20.82 -12.91 -36.00
C PRO A 204 21.77 -11.92 -36.71
N ASP A 205 21.37 -11.45 -37.88
CA ASP A 205 22.15 -10.51 -38.69
C ASP A 205 21.84 -9.03 -38.39
N GLU A 206 20.90 -8.76 -37.49
CA GLU A 206 20.45 -7.42 -37.12
C GLU A 206 20.94 -7.01 -35.74
N VAL A 207 21.31 -5.74 -35.59
CA VAL A 207 21.52 -5.15 -34.25
C VAL A 207 20.16 -4.74 -33.68
N VAL A 208 19.65 -5.56 -32.78
CA VAL A 208 18.33 -5.34 -32.18
C VAL A 208 18.38 -4.22 -31.14
N ASP A 209 17.54 -3.18 -31.33
CA ASP A 209 17.36 -2.13 -30.35
C ASP A 209 16.62 -2.68 -29.10
N PRO A 210 17.21 -2.61 -27.89
CA PRO A 210 16.57 -3.08 -26.66
C PRO A 210 15.45 -2.15 -26.15
N GLU A 211 15.37 -0.90 -26.60
CA GLU A 211 14.44 0.12 -26.07
C GLU A 211 12.97 -0.33 -26.07
N PRO A 212 12.42 -0.94 -27.17
CA PRO A 212 11.03 -1.42 -27.18
C PRO A 212 10.73 -2.54 -26.17
N PHE A 213 11.77 -3.21 -25.67
CA PHE A 213 11.68 -4.30 -24.68
C PHE A 213 12.02 -3.87 -23.27
N THR A 214 12.34 -2.59 -23.05
CA THR A 214 12.90 -2.06 -21.80
C THR A 214 11.82 -1.35 -20.98
N TYR A 215 11.80 -1.61 -19.67
CA TYR A 215 10.91 -0.93 -18.75
C TYR A 215 11.27 0.57 -18.62
N PRO A 216 10.26 1.47 -18.53
CA PRO A 216 10.48 2.92 -18.54
C PRO A 216 10.89 3.50 -17.19
N GLY A 217 10.89 2.68 -16.13
CA GLY A 217 11.11 3.16 -14.77
C GLY A 217 12.54 3.66 -14.54
N PRO A 218 12.74 4.54 -13.53
CA PRO A 218 14.08 4.75 -13.02
C PRO A 218 14.58 3.48 -12.30
N ASN A 219 15.88 3.32 -12.17
CA ASN A 219 16.40 2.31 -11.26
C ASN A 219 16.04 2.70 -9.82
N PRO A 220 15.71 1.72 -8.96
CA PRO A 220 15.38 1.96 -7.56
C PRO A 220 16.55 2.53 -6.77
#